data_5d15ed59f68fb3c304b35df51fecc382
#
_entry.id   5d15ed59f68fb3c304b35df51fecc382
#
_cell.length_a   1.000
_cell.length_b   1.000
_cell.length_c   1.000
_cell.angle_alpha   90.00
_cell.angle_beta   90.00
_cell.angle_gamma   90.00
#
_symmetry.space_group_name_H-M   'P 1'
#
loop_
_entity.id
_entity.type
_entity.pdbx_description
1 polymer ?
#
loop_
_entity_poly.entity_id
_entity_poly.type
_entity_poly.pdbx_seq_one_letter_code
_entity_poly.pdbx_strand_id
1 'polypeptide(L)'
;MAGTAPNNPSESAFRFQDLVLRGARNVRDLGGYPFVAEGGQTGTTAHGAFLRGDALGALRTQDFARLDRYGLRRVIDVRSSFEVRHWPDPYAPGRRGARQNVEYIHIPMLDQLNSSGLRGQVPRRMSDVYLQLLDSDAESFRLVMEALDGPGCALFHCRAGKDRTGVIAMLLLGLAGVDDAQIVADYAATGEYMSFSMHAQRVFVAVVLRRRVPRSLFVAQPAEMERTLSRLHECYGTARAYLQDYAGCEPALLDRLAARLRGSDEALAAAR
;
A
#
# COMPACT_ATOMS: atom_id res chain seq x y z
N MET A 1 -2.49 -54.64 -2.26
CA MET A 1 -1.42 -53.92 -2.95
C MET A 1 -1.80 -52.46 -3.00
N ALA A 2 -1.22 -51.65 -2.13
CA ALA A 2 -1.47 -50.24 -2.04
C ALA A 2 -0.53 -49.53 -3.00
N GLY A 3 -1.11 -48.85 -4.00
CA GLY A 3 -0.38 -47.99 -4.94
C GLY A 3 -0.05 -46.66 -4.28
N THR A 4 1.21 -46.44 -3.97
CA THR A 4 1.76 -45.15 -3.55
C THR A 4 1.72 -44.18 -4.74
N ALA A 5 0.98 -43.10 -4.60
CA ALA A 5 1.03 -41.95 -5.52
C ALA A 5 2.43 -41.30 -5.45
N PRO A 6 3.02 -40.85 -6.57
CA PRO A 6 4.32 -40.23 -6.56
C PRO A 6 4.19 -38.82 -5.94
N ASN A 7 4.88 -38.62 -4.84
CA ASN A 7 5.18 -37.29 -4.29
C ASN A 7 6.01 -36.51 -5.32
N ASN A 8 5.44 -35.52 -5.93
CA ASN A 8 6.16 -34.63 -6.84
C ASN A 8 6.86 -33.51 -6.01
N PRO A 9 8.19 -33.52 -5.84
CA PRO A 9 8.90 -32.56 -4.98
C PRO A 9 9.15 -31.20 -5.65
N SER A 10 8.43 -30.84 -6.72
CA SER A 10 8.69 -29.63 -7.50
C SER A 10 7.73 -28.45 -7.25
N GLU A 11 6.75 -28.59 -6.38
CA GLU A 11 6.04 -27.43 -5.80
C GLU A 11 6.70 -27.06 -4.47
N SER A 12 7.90 -26.45 -4.55
CA SER A 12 8.43 -25.74 -3.39
C SER A 12 7.38 -24.68 -3.01
N ALA A 13 6.74 -24.86 -1.85
CA ALA A 13 5.74 -23.97 -1.32
C ALA A 13 6.27 -22.53 -1.43
N PHE A 14 5.65 -21.72 -2.29
CA PHE A 14 5.98 -20.31 -2.45
C PHE A 14 5.72 -19.65 -1.09
N ARG A 15 6.79 -19.25 -0.41
CA ARG A 15 6.67 -18.56 0.87
C ARG A 15 6.34 -17.11 0.56
N PHE A 16 5.20 -16.63 1.02
CA PHE A 16 4.76 -15.25 0.84
C PHE A 16 5.82 -14.22 1.30
N GLN A 17 6.69 -14.58 2.23
CA GLN A 17 7.81 -13.77 2.70
C GLN A 17 8.91 -13.54 1.65
N ASP A 18 8.93 -14.29 0.55
CA ASP A 18 9.99 -14.27 -0.46
C ASP A 18 9.63 -13.42 -1.70
N LEU A 19 8.66 -12.51 -1.60
CA LEU A 19 8.29 -11.63 -2.71
C LEU A 19 9.37 -10.57 -2.96
N VAL A 20 10.41 -10.94 -3.67
CA VAL A 20 11.46 -10.02 -4.12
C VAL A 20 11.27 -9.72 -5.61
N LEU A 21 10.97 -8.46 -5.94
CA LEU A 21 10.85 -8.00 -7.32
C LEU A 21 12.14 -7.27 -7.74
N ARG A 22 12.54 -7.46 -8.99
CA ARG A 22 13.73 -6.79 -9.54
C ARG A 22 13.42 -5.38 -10.07
N GLY A 23 12.19 -5.18 -10.52
CA GLY A 23 11.72 -3.94 -11.12
C GLY A 23 10.93 -3.03 -10.18
N ALA A 24 10.66 -3.45 -8.96
CA ALA A 24 10.10 -2.65 -7.89
C ALA A 24 10.87 -2.94 -6.59
N ARG A 25 11.09 -1.92 -5.77
CA ARG A 25 11.99 -2.05 -4.61
C ARG A 25 11.26 -2.04 -3.29
N ASN A 26 10.07 -1.46 -3.26
CA ASN A 26 9.30 -1.23 -2.04
C ASN A 26 7.98 -2.03 -2.03
N VAL A 27 7.89 -3.08 -2.87
CA VAL A 27 6.73 -3.97 -2.86
C VAL A 27 6.88 -4.97 -1.73
N ARG A 28 5.89 -5.00 -0.83
CA ARG A 28 5.83 -5.92 0.31
C ARG A 28 4.40 -6.19 0.74
N ASP A 29 4.23 -7.29 1.46
CA ASP A 29 2.97 -7.73 2.01
C ASP A 29 2.65 -7.01 3.32
N LEU A 30 1.37 -6.81 3.60
CA LEU A 30 0.85 -6.37 4.90
C LEU A 30 0.55 -7.54 5.84
N GLY A 31 0.96 -8.75 5.50
CA GLY A 31 0.94 -9.93 6.36
C GLY A 31 2.11 -9.98 7.34
N GLY A 32 1.95 -10.75 8.42
CA GLY A 32 2.99 -10.99 9.40
C GLY A 32 3.01 -10.04 10.60
N TYR A 33 2.11 -9.09 10.69
CA TYR A 33 2.01 -8.15 11.83
C TYR A 33 1.08 -8.72 12.92
N PRO A 34 1.49 -8.71 14.21
CA PRO A 34 0.59 -9.06 15.29
C PRO A 34 -0.56 -8.06 15.38
N PHE A 35 -1.76 -8.55 15.67
CA PHE A 35 -2.94 -7.71 15.87
C PHE A 35 -3.73 -8.10 17.12
N VAL A 36 -4.46 -7.14 17.64
CA VAL A 36 -5.50 -7.31 18.66
C VAL A 36 -6.77 -6.65 18.11
N ALA A 37 -7.74 -7.47 17.71
CA ALA A 37 -9.00 -6.96 17.18
C ALA A 37 -9.94 -6.46 18.28
N GLU A 38 -10.89 -5.61 17.92
CA GLU A 38 -12.02 -5.29 18.76
C GLU A 38 -12.74 -6.61 19.16
N GLY A 39 -12.97 -6.81 20.44
CA GLY A 39 -13.49 -8.09 20.96
C GLY A 39 -12.40 -9.07 21.46
N GLY A 40 -11.11 -8.68 21.42
CA GLY A 40 -10.01 -9.41 22.06
C GLY A 40 -9.44 -10.56 21.23
N GLN A 41 -9.88 -10.78 19.99
CA GLN A 41 -9.24 -11.74 19.10
C GLN A 41 -7.80 -11.28 18.80
N THR A 42 -6.84 -12.18 18.97
CA THR A 42 -5.42 -11.95 18.67
C THR A 42 -4.95 -12.87 17.55
N GLY A 43 -3.93 -12.43 16.83
CA GLY A 43 -3.35 -13.22 15.75
C GLY A 43 -2.24 -12.49 15.03
N THR A 44 -1.95 -12.94 13.82
CA THR A 44 -0.98 -12.32 12.93
C THR A 44 -1.67 -12.07 11.58
N THR A 45 -1.48 -10.90 11.00
CA THR A 45 -2.08 -10.56 9.70
C THR A 45 -1.69 -11.56 8.62
N ALA A 46 -2.65 -11.93 7.77
CA ALA A 46 -2.48 -12.93 6.74
C ALA A 46 -1.69 -12.38 5.55
N HIS A 47 -0.76 -13.20 5.06
CA HIS A 47 -0.09 -12.93 3.79
C HIS A 47 -1.02 -13.19 2.59
N GLY A 48 -0.78 -12.47 1.49
CA GLY A 48 -1.50 -12.68 0.24
C GLY A 48 -2.80 -11.89 0.13
N ALA A 49 -3.19 -11.13 1.15
CA ALA A 49 -4.35 -10.25 1.08
C ALA A 49 -4.04 -8.94 0.37
N PHE A 50 -3.07 -8.20 0.90
CA PHE A 50 -2.72 -6.87 0.40
C PHE A 50 -1.22 -6.66 0.29
N LEU A 51 -0.79 -6.19 -0.88
CA LEU A 51 0.56 -5.71 -1.14
C LEU A 51 0.56 -4.19 -1.22
N ARG A 52 1.54 -3.56 -0.62
CA ARG A 52 1.87 -2.16 -0.86
C ARG A 52 3.11 -2.03 -1.72
N GLY A 53 3.24 -0.95 -2.52
CA GLY A 53 4.40 -0.84 -3.39
C GLY A 53 4.75 0.56 -3.89
N ASP A 54 5.92 0.63 -4.53
CA ASP A 54 6.36 1.71 -5.41
C ASP A 54 5.88 1.48 -6.84
N ALA A 55 6.13 2.44 -7.73
CA ALA A 55 5.68 2.40 -9.12
C ALA A 55 6.23 1.16 -9.87
N LEU A 56 5.35 0.49 -10.58
CA LEU A 56 5.59 -0.81 -11.23
C LEU A 56 6.22 -0.71 -12.63
N GLY A 57 6.49 0.50 -13.11
CA GLY A 57 6.96 0.76 -14.49
C GLY A 57 8.22 0.00 -14.91
N ALA A 58 9.09 -0.36 -13.97
CA ALA A 58 10.33 -1.08 -14.23
C ALA A 58 10.24 -2.60 -14.02
N LEU A 59 9.05 -3.16 -13.77
CA LEU A 59 8.85 -4.61 -13.64
C LEU A 59 9.35 -5.36 -14.87
N ARG A 60 9.95 -6.51 -14.64
CA ARG A 60 10.47 -7.43 -15.67
C ARG A 60 9.53 -8.63 -15.84
N THR A 61 9.70 -9.39 -16.90
CA THR A 61 8.88 -10.58 -17.17
C THR A 61 8.82 -11.54 -15.98
N GLN A 62 9.94 -11.73 -15.28
CA GLN A 62 10.01 -12.59 -14.10
C GLN A 62 9.22 -12.01 -12.90
N ASP A 63 9.12 -10.69 -12.79
CA ASP A 63 8.38 -10.04 -11.71
C ASP A 63 6.88 -10.22 -11.91
N PHE A 64 6.37 -10.11 -13.15
CA PHE A 64 4.99 -10.43 -13.47
C PHE A 64 4.65 -11.89 -13.11
N ALA A 65 5.51 -12.85 -13.49
CA ALA A 65 5.30 -14.25 -13.15
C ALA A 65 5.32 -14.52 -11.63
N ARG A 66 6.08 -13.73 -10.85
CA ARG A 66 6.06 -13.81 -9.39
C ARG A 66 4.76 -13.27 -8.81
N LEU A 67 4.29 -12.12 -9.30
CA LEU A 67 3.02 -11.53 -8.89
C LEU A 67 1.82 -12.40 -9.27
N ASP A 68 1.85 -13.02 -10.47
CA ASP A 68 0.84 -13.99 -10.90
C ASP A 68 0.78 -15.20 -9.93
N ARG A 69 1.94 -15.76 -9.56
CA ARG A 69 2.02 -16.85 -8.56
C ARG A 69 1.64 -16.42 -7.16
N TYR A 70 1.84 -15.15 -6.83
CA TYR A 70 1.40 -14.57 -5.57
C TYR A 70 -0.12 -14.45 -5.47
N GLY A 71 -0.83 -14.65 -6.57
CA GLY A 71 -2.27 -14.54 -6.63
C GLY A 71 -2.78 -13.12 -6.85
N LEU A 72 -1.96 -12.24 -7.46
CA LEU A 72 -2.38 -10.87 -7.78
C LEU A 72 -3.62 -10.87 -8.66
N ARG A 73 -4.64 -10.12 -8.25
CA ARG A 73 -5.91 -9.95 -8.98
C ARG A 73 -6.26 -8.50 -9.23
N ARG A 74 -5.70 -7.56 -8.44
CA ARG A 74 -5.93 -6.12 -8.62
C ARG A 74 -4.66 -5.33 -8.43
N VAL A 75 -4.54 -4.28 -9.24
CA VAL A 75 -3.52 -3.22 -9.08
C VAL A 75 -4.27 -1.90 -8.94
N ILE A 76 -4.09 -1.25 -7.80
CA ILE A 76 -4.70 0.04 -7.48
C ILE A 76 -3.61 1.10 -7.54
N ASP A 77 -3.64 1.91 -8.58
CA ASP A 77 -2.68 2.99 -8.81
C ASP A 77 -3.22 4.31 -8.24
N VAL A 78 -2.63 4.75 -7.14
CA VAL A 78 -3.05 6.00 -6.47
C VAL A 78 -2.19 7.21 -6.88
N ARG A 79 -1.47 7.12 -7.98
CA ARG A 79 -0.71 8.25 -8.52
C ARG A 79 -1.63 9.29 -9.14
N SER A 80 -1.17 10.52 -9.18
CA SER A 80 -1.91 11.60 -9.85
C SER A 80 -2.09 11.29 -11.36
N SER A 81 -3.11 11.87 -11.97
CA SER A 81 -3.36 11.74 -13.42
C SER A 81 -2.17 12.24 -14.25
N PHE A 82 -1.42 13.23 -13.74
CA PHE A 82 -0.18 13.68 -14.37
C PHE A 82 0.89 12.58 -14.38
N GLU A 83 1.13 11.92 -13.24
CA GLU A 83 2.11 10.84 -13.11
C GLU A 83 1.76 9.66 -14.03
N VAL A 84 0.51 9.23 -14.05
CA VAL A 84 0.05 8.10 -14.88
C VAL A 84 0.16 8.42 -16.37
N ARG A 85 -0.15 9.64 -16.78
CA ARG A 85 -0.03 10.07 -18.17
C ARG A 85 1.42 10.01 -18.68
N HIS A 86 2.39 10.44 -17.85
CA HIS A 86 3.80 10.51 -18.25
C HIS A 86 4.55 9.19 -18.01
N TRP A 87 4.16 8.43 -16.99
CA TRP A 87 4.74 7.14 -16.63
C TRP A 87 3.63 6.08 -16.44
N PRO A 88 3.02 5.60 -17.54
CA PRO A 88 1.90 4.67 -17.47
C PRO A 88 2.26 3.40 -16.72
N ASP A 89 1.29 2.87 -15.98
CA ASP A 89 1.47 1.60 -15.29
C ASP A 89 1.52 0.43 -16.29
N PRO A 90 2.36 -0.58 -16.07
CA PRO A 90 2.44 -1.73 -16.96
C PRO A 90 1.16 -2.59 -16.96
N TYR A 91 0.36 -2.57 -15.89
CA TYR A 91 -0.93 -3.27 -15.83
C TYR A 91 -2.08 -2.51 -16.47
N ALA A 92 -1.90 -1.23 -16.80
CA ALA A 92 -2.94 -0.46 -17.48
C ALA A 92 -3.35 -1.12 -18.80
N PRO A 93 -4.61 -0.95 -19.25
CA PRO A 93 -5.12 -1.54 -20.48
C PRO A 93 -4.21 -1.30 -21.69
N GLY A 94 -3.94 -2.35 -22.47
CA GLY A 94 -3.07 -2.30 -23.63
C GLY A 94 -1.56 -2.25 -23.34
N ARG A 95 -1.14 -2.37 -22.08
CA ARG A 95 0.26 -2.40 -21.66
C ARG A 95 0.78 -3.83 -21.50
N ARG A 96 2.12 -3.98 -21.44
CA ARG A 96 2.82 -5.29 -21.43
C ARG A 96 2.48 -6.19 -20.24
N GLY A 97 2.07 -5.63 -19.13
CA GLY A 97 1.70 -6.34 -17.91
C GLY A 97 0.20 -6.60 -17.78
N ALA A 98 -0.61 -6.02 -18.68
CA ALA A 98 -2.05 -6.25 -18.66
C ALA A 98 -2.37 -7.76 -18.76
N ARG A 99 -3.24 -8.22 -17.87
CA ARG A 99 -3.70 -9.61 -17.77
C ARG A 99 -5.21 -9.62 -17.68
N GLN A 100 -5.86 -10.61 -18.28
CA GLN A 100 -7.33 -10.76 -18.19
C GLN A 100 -7.81 -11.01 -16.75
N ASN A 101 -6.95 -11.60 -15.93
CA ASN A 101 -7.25 -11.95 -14.54
C ASN A 101 -6.72 -10.95 -13.52
N VAL A 102 -6.15 -9.81 -13.96
CA VAL A 102 -5.69 -8.73 -13.08
C VAL A 102 -6.37 -7.43 -13.50
N GLU A 103 -7.21 -6.93 -12.63
CA GLU A 103 -7.89 -5.66 -12.80
C GLU A 103 -6.95 -4.50 -12.46
N TYR A 104 -6.89 -3.48 -13.32
CA TYR A 104 -6.18 -2.23 -13.05
C TYR A 104 -7.17 -1.11 -12.76
N ILE A 105 -7.03 -0.50 -11.59
CA ILE A 105 -7.90 0.58 -11.12
C ILE A 105 -7.03 1.80 -10.83
N HIS A 106 -7.36 2.94 -11.44
CA HIS A 106 -6.68 4.21 -11.18
C HIS A 106 -7.57 5.12 -10.34
N ILE A 107 -7.11 5.43 -9.13
CA ILE A 107 -7.77 6.35 -8.18
C ILE A 107 -6.75 7.46 -7.87
N PRO A 108 -6.83 8.60 -8.58
CA PRO A 108 -5.86 9.67 -8.41
C PRO A 108 -6.02 10.33 -7.04
N MET A 109 -5.09 10.07 -6.15
CA MET A 109 -4.98 10.79 -4.88
C MET A 109 -4.14 12.06 -5.05
N LEU A 110 -4.38 13.06 -4.18
CA LEU A 110 -3.65 14.32 -4.18
C LEU A 110 -2.13 14.09 -4.28
N ASP A 111 -1.55 14.61 -5.35
CA ASP A 111 -0.09 14.69 -5.51
C ASP A 111 0.39 16.02 -4.92
N GLN A 112 0.84 15.93 -3.71
CA GLN A 112 1.14 17.10 -2.89
C GLN A 112 2.39 17.84 -3.32
N LEU A 113 3.27 17.22 -4.09
CA LEU A 113 4.44 17.90 -4.65
C LEU A 113 4.12 18.60 -5.97
N ASN A 114 3.07 18.17 -6.69
CA ASN A 114 2.70 18.68 -8.01
C ASN A 114 1.28 19.27 -8.07
N SER A 115 0.48 19.16 -7.00
CA SER A 115 -0.83 19.79 -6.99
C SER A 115 -0.72 21.29 -6.74
N SER A 116 -1.57 22.05 -7.40
CA SER A 116 -1.72 23.48 -7.22
C SER A 116 -1.98 23.93 -5.77
N GLY A 117 -2.25 23.00 -4.85
CA GLY A 117 -2.45 23.24 -3.43
C GLY A 117 -1.21 23.74 -2.69
N LEU A 118 -0.02 23.26 -3.05
CA LEU A 118 1.22 23.73 -2.42
C LEU A 118 1.79 24.99 -3.08
N ARG A 119 1.30 25.42 -4.26
CA ARG A 119 1.75 26.63 -4.97
C ARG A 119 3.27 26.90 -4.85
N GLY A 120 4.08 25.84 -4.96
CA GLY A 120 5.54 25.91 -4.87
C GLY A 120 6.09 26.05 -3.45
N GLN A 121 5.30 25.85 -2.41
CA GLN A 121 5.79 25.78 -1.03
C GLN A 121 6.23 24.35 -0.71
N VAL A 122 7.48 24.21 -0.28
CA VAL A 122 8.00 22.94 0.21
C VAL A 122 7.46 22.72 1.64
N PRO A 123 6.77 21.61 1.94
CA PRO A 123 6.24 21.36 3.27
C PRO A 123 7.40 21.30 4.29
N ARG A 124 7.14 21.73 5.51
CA ARG A 124 8.13 21.66 6.58
C ARG A 124 8.26 20.24 7.12
N ARG A 125 7.17 19.48 7.16
CA ARG A 125 7.09 18.10 7.65
C ARG A 125 6.20 17.27 6.73
N MET A 126 6.51 16.00 6.60
CA MET A 126 5.68 15.08 5.84
C MET A 126 4.38 14.74 6.57
N SER A 127 4.37 14.76 7.90
CA SER A 127 3.14 14.60 8.68
C SER A 127 2.07 15.65 8.34
N ASP A 128 2.46 16.92 8.12
CA ASP A 128 1.49 17.96 7.72
C ASP A 128 0.81 17.59 6.38
N VAL A 129 1.58 16.96 5.52
CA VAL A 129 1.13 16.46 4.23
C VAL A 129 0.18 15.27 4.38
N TYR A 130 0.46 14.34 5.30
CA TYR A 130 -0.40 13.18 5.55
C TYR A 130 -1.71 13.58 6.21
N LEU A 131 -1.67 14.57 7.10
CA LEU A 131 -2.88 15.15 7.69
C LEU A 131 -3.75 15.82 6.63
N GLN A 132 -3.14 16.58 5.74
CA GLN A 132 -3.87 17.18 4.62
C GLN A 132 -4.51 16.11 3.71
N LEU A 133 -3.82 14.95 3.48
CA LEU A 133 -4.44 13.82 2.77
C LEU A 133 -5.69 13.32 3.51
N LEU A 134 -5.58 13.07 4.80
CA LEU A 134 -6.71 12.59 5.61
C LEU A 134 -7.87 13.60 5.59
N ASP A 135 -7.58 14.89 5.72
CA ASP A 135 -8.60 15.93 5.80
C ASP A 135 -9.25 16.27 4.44
N SER A 136 -8.48 16.19 3.34
CA SER A 136 -8.92 16.73 2.05
C SER A 136 -9.20 15.68 0.98
N ASP A 137 -8.84 14.42 1.20
CA ASP A 137 -8.92 13.35 0.19
C ASP A 137 -9.67 12.10 0.68
N ALA A 138 -10.58 12.31 1.64
CA ALA A 138 -11.35 11.23 2.29
C ALA A 138 -12.13 10.37 1.27
N GLU A 139 -12.68 10.98 0.22
CA GLU A 139 -13.35 10.24 -0.86
C GLU A 139 -12.42 9.28 -1.58
N SER A 140 -11.18 9.70 -1.87
CA SER A 140 -10.20 8.80 -2.50
C SER A 140 -9.86 7.61 -1.59
N PHE A 141 -9.79 7.81 -0.27
CA PHE A 141 -9.61 6.68 0.66
C PHE A 141 -10.79 5.72 0.61
N ARG A 142 -12.04 6.21 0.57
CA ARG A 142 -13.23 5.37 0.40
C ARG A 142 -13.14 4.54 -0.88
N LEU A 143 -12.86 5.18 -2.00
CA LEU A 143 -12.74 4.50 -3.29
C LEU A 143 -11.61 3.45 -3.28
N VAL A 144 -10.48 3.74 -2.61
CA VAL A 144 -9.39 2.77 -2.44
C VAL A 144 -9.84 1.58 -1.62
N MET A 145 -10.57 1.78 -0.51
CA MET A 145 -11.10 0.67 0.31
C MET A 145 -12.09 -0.18 -0.50
N GLU A 146 -12.97 0.43 -1.29
CA GLU A 146 -13.88 -0.28 -2.20
C GLU A 146 -13.11 -1.08 -3.26
N ALA A 147 -12.08 -0.51 -3.86
CA ALA A 147 -11.23 -1.18 -4.84
C ALA A 147 -10.42 -2.34 -4.25
N LEU A 148 -10.09 -2.28 -2.97
CA LEU A 148 -9.39 -3.37 -2.26
C LEU A 148 -10.30 -4.55 -1.95
N ASP A 149 -11.64 -4.37 -1.94
CA ASP A 149 -12.59 -5.43 -1.63
C ASP A 149 -12.78 -6.38 -2.82
N GLY A 150 -12.60 -7.68 -2.60
CA GLY A 150 -12.80 -8.72 -3.57
C GLY A 150 -11.74 -9.83 -3.55
N PRO A 151 -11.85 -10.87 -4.39
CA PRO A 151 -11.03 -12.06 -4.30
C PRO A 151 -9.55 -11.82 -4.68
N GLY A 152 -8.68 -12.67 -4.15
CA GLY A 152 -7.25 -12.69 -4.45
C GLY A 152 -6.46 -11.53 -3.85
N CYS A 153 -5.20 -11.45 -4.20
CA CYS A 153 -4.30 -10.41 -3.72
C CYS A 153 -4.54 -9.08 -4.45
N ALA A 154 -4.58 -7.97 -3.71
CA ALA A 154 -4.61 -6.62 -4.26
C ALA A 154 -3.31 -5.88 -3.94
N LEU A 155 -2.72 -5.22 -4.95
CA LEU A 155 -1.53 -4.40 -4.80
C LEU A 155 -1.92 -2.94 -4.99
N PHE A 156 -1.66 -2.09 -3.99
CA PHE A 156 -1.83 -0.65 -4.11
C PHE A 156 -0.48 0.06 -4.07
N HIS A 157 -0.31 1.04 -4.94
CA HIS A 157 0.96 1.73 -5.06
C HIS A 157 0.81 3.20 -5.45
N CYS A 158 1.83 3.98 -5.09
CA CYS A 158 2.02 5.31 -5.63
C CYS A 158 3.37 5.38 -6.38
N ARG A 159 4.07 6.50 -6.36
CA ARG A 159 5.38 6.62 -7.02
C ARG A 159 6.51 5.96 -6.23
N ALA A 160 6.65 6.30 -4.95
CA ALA A 160 7.70 5.79 -4.07
C ALA A 160 7.22 4.68 -3.11
N GLY A 161 5.90 4.44 -3.04
CA GLY A 161 5.33 3.52 -2.05
C GLY A 161 5.47 4.02 -0.61
N LYS A 162 5.74 5.31 -0.40
CA LYS A 162 6.03 5.92 0.90
C LYS A 162 4.81 6.67 1.44
N ASP A 163 4.42 7.75 0.80
CA ASP A 163 3.49 8.75 1.34
C ASP A 163 2.02 8.30 1.23
N ARG A 164 1.38 8.47 0.09
CA ARG A 164 -0.01 8.02 -0.15
C ARG A 164 -0.20 6.55 0.21
N THR A 165 0.68 5.70 -0.26
CA THR A 165 0.71 4.27 0.06
C THR A 165 0.92 4.01 1.55
N GLY A 166 1.74 4.82 2.22
CA GLY A 166 1.98 4.72 3.67
C GLY A 166 0.73 5.01 4.49
N VAL A 167 -0.03 6.05 4.12
CA VAL A 167 -1.28 6.38 4.81
C VAL A 167 -2.36 5.33 4.57
N ILE A 168 -2.48 4.78 3.35
CA ILE A 168 -3.39 3.66 3.07
C ILE A 168 -3.02 2.44 3.91
N ALA A 169 -1.74 2.08 3.97
CA ALA A 169 -1.28 0.94 4.79
C ALA A 169 -1.53 1.16 6.29
N MET A 170 -1.31 2.38 6.80
CA MET A 170 -1.64 2.77 8.17
C MET A 170 -3.11 2.52 8.48
N LEU A 171 -4.02 2.95 7.61
CA LEU A 171 -5.46 2.76 7.79
C LEU A 171 -5.85 1.28 7.76
N LEU A 172 -5.30 0.47 6.82
CA LEU A 172 -5.58 -0.96 6.73
C LEU A 172 -5.05 -1.76 7.92
N LEU A 173 -3.81 -1.49 8.35
CA LEU A 173 -3.21 -2.15 9.51
C LEU A 173 -3.95 -1.76 10.80
N GLY A 174 -4.29 -0.48 10.97
CA GLY A 174 -5.10 -0.02 12.09
C GLY A 174 -6.51 -0.62 12.10
N LEU A 175 -7.16 -0.77 10.93
CA LEU A 175 -8.44 -1.46 10.78
C LEU A 175 -8.35 -2.94 11.20
N ALA A 176 -7.22 -3.59 10.94
CA ALA A 176 -6.97 -4.96 11.38
C ALA A 176 -6.66 -5.07 12.90
N GLY A 177 -6.37 -3.98 13.58
CA GLY A 177 -6.00 -3.97 15.00
C GLY A 177 -4.51 -4.15 15.26
N VAL A 178 -3.67 -3.83 14.26
CA VAL A 178 -2.21 -3.75 14.43
C VAL A 178 -1.87 -2.51 15.24
N ASP A 179 -0.95 -2.63 16.19
CA ASP A 179 -0.55 -1.51 17.05
C ASP A 179 0.26 -0.43 16.30
N ASP A 180 0.26 0.79 16.85
CA ASP A 180 0.91 1.95 16.25
C ASP A 180 2.42 1.73 16.03
N ALA A 181 3.10 1.04 16.94
CA ALA A 181 4.54 0.81 16.83
C ALA A 181 4.88 -0.07 15.61
N GLN A 182 4.05 -1.09 15.33
CA GLN A 182 4.19 -1.93 14.15
C GLN A 182 3.86 -1.17 12.86
N ILE A 183 2.84 -0.31 12.88
CA ILE A 183 2.49 0.57 11.75
C ILE A 183 3.64 1.54 11.44
N VAL A 184 4.23 2.14 12.46
CA VAL A 184 5.41 3.01 12.34
C VAL A 184 6.61 2.24 11.78
N ALA A 185 6.83 1.00 12.25
CA ALA A 185 7.92 0.14 11.76
C ALA A 185 7.73 -0.21 10.27
N ASP A 186 6.50 -0.59 9.85
CA ASP A 186 6.20 -0.81 8.43
C ASP A 186 6.50 0.44 7.59
N TYR A 187 6.05 1.62 8.02
CA TYR A 187 6.35 2.86 7.30
C TYR A 187 7.85 3.13 7.20
N ALA A 188 8.59 2.98 8.30
CA ALA A 188 10.02 3.24 8.38
C ALA A 188 10.86 2.30 7.50
N ALA A 189 10.41 1.05 7.33
CA ALA A 189 11.05 0.06 6.45
C ALA A 189 11.18 0.56 4.99
N THR A 190 10.31 1.47 4.55
CA THR A 190 10.43 2.14 3.24
C THR A 190 11.80 2.81 3.06
N GLY A 191 12.40 3.33 4.15
CA GLY A 191 13.72 3.97 4.12
C GLY A 191 14.84 3.01 3.70
N GLU A 192 14.76 1.76 4.10
CA GLU A 192 15.73 0.70 3.75
C GLU A 192 15.57 0.31 2.28
N TYR A 193 14.35 0.06 1.82
CA TYR A 193 14.06 -0.36 0.45
C TYR A 193 14.35 0.71 -0.60
N MET A 194 14.18 2.00 -0.26
CA MET A 194 14.21 3.11 -1.22
C MET A 194 15.43 4.03 -1.08
N SER A 195 16.38 3.76 -0.23
CA SER A 195 17.50 4.67 0.11
C SER A 195 18.22 5.27 -1.10
N PHE A 196 18.57 4.46 -2.09
CA PHE A 196 19.24 4.92 -3.32
C PHE A 196 18.29 5.71 -4.24
N SER A 197 17.08 5.22 -4.43
CA SER A 197 16.08 5.86 -5.32
C SER A 197 15.65 7.22 -4.80
N MET A 198 15.50 7.37 -3.48
CA MET A 198 15.13 8.64 -2.85
C MET A 198 16.24 9.68 -2.94
N HIS A 199 17.51 9.26 -2.89
CA HIS A 199 18.61 10.18 -3.13
C HIS A 199 18.58 10.78 -4.54
N ALA A 200 18.42 9.94 -5.56
CA ALA A 200 18.31 10.39 -6.95
C ALA A 200 17.09 11.29 -7.17
N GLN A 201 15.95 10.96 -6.58
CA GLN A 201 14.73 11.76 -6.65
C GLN A 201 14.91 13.14 -5.98
N ARG A 202 15.59 13.20 -4.82
CA ARG A 202 15.91 14.47 -4.15
C ARG A 202 16.75 15.38 -5.03
N VAL A 203 17.81 14.84 -5.65
CA VAL A 203 18.68 15.60 -6.54
C VAL A 203 17.89 16.13 -7.73
N PHE A 204 17.05 15.31 -8.36
CA PHE A 204 16.20 15.72 -9.47
C PHE A 204 15.26 16.86 -9.07
N VAL A 205 14.53 16.72 -7.96
CA VAL A 205 13.59 17.75 -7.47
C VAL A 205 14.33 19.04 -7.11
N ALA A 206 15.50 18.95 -6.45
CA ALA A 206 16.30 20.13 -6.13
C ALA A 206 16.78 20.88 -7.37
N VAL A 207 17.13 20.17 -8.44
CA VAL A 207 17.51 20.77 -9.73
C VAL A 207 16.32 21.44 -10.40
N VAL A 208 15.18 20.75 -10.47
CA VAL A 208 13.94 21.26 -11.11
C VAL A 208 13.41 22.50 -10.38
N LEU A 209 13.34 22.45 -9.06
CA LEU A 209 12.83 23.57 -8.27
C LEU A 209 13.87 24.68 -8.05
N ARG A 210 15.14 24.45 -8.44
CA ARG A 210 16.28 25.37 -8.17
C ARG A 210 16.37 25.80 -6.71
N ARG A 211 15.99 24.91 -5.78
CA ARG A 211 15.96 25.14 -4.33
C ARG A 211 16.59 23.96 -3.57
N ARG A 212 17.13 24.26 -2.40
CA ARG A 212 17.57 23.21 -1.47
C ARG A 212 16.33 22.53 -0.88
N VAL A 213 16.16 21.23 -1.18
CA VAL A 213 15.05 20.44 -0.62
C VAL A 213 15.59 19.63 0.57
N PRO A 214 14.99 19.76 1.76
CA PRO A 214 15.40 19.03 2.95
C PRO A 214 15.43 17.52 2.71
N ARG A 215 16.47 16.84 3.19
CA ARG A 215 16.59 15.38 3.09
C ARG A 215 15.42 14.67 3.82
N SER A 216 14.94 15.26 4.89
CA SER A 216 13.82 14.74 5.69
C SER A 216 12.56 14.46 4.89
N LEU A 217 12.28 15.21 3.82
CA LEU A 217 11.11 14.99 2.98
C LEU A 217 11.19 13.71 2.13
N PHE A 218 12.38 13.18 1.92
CA PHE A 218 12.59 11.97 1.11
C PHE A 218 12.87 10.73 1.96
N VAL A 219 13.13 10.88 3.25
CA VAL A 219 13.35 9.75 4.17
C VAL A 219 12.03 9.42 4.87
N ALA A 220 11.72 8.13 5.01
CA ALA A 220 10.62 7.66 5.84
C ALA A 220 11.01 7.73 7.31
N GLN A 221 10.82 8.91 7.92
CA GLN A 221 11.15 9.10 9.35
C GLN A 221 10.01 8.58 10.23
N PRO A 222 10.27 7.69 11.19
CA PRO A 222 9.25 7.17 12.13
C PRO A 222 8.39 8.27 12.73
N ALA A 223 9.01 9.36 13.17
CA ALA A 223 8.33 10.50 13.80
C ALA A 223 7.24 11.16 12.93
N GLU A 224 7.30 11.02 11.60
CA GLU A 224 6.24 11.55 10.72
C GLU A 224 4.98 10.69 10.80
N MET A 225 5.13 9.36 10.85
CA MET A 225 3.99 8.45 11.00
C MET A 225 3.44 8.48 12.44
N GLU A 226 4.31 8.55 13.45
CA GLU A 226 3.90 8.71 14.86
C GLU A 226 2.99 9.93 15.03
N ARG A 227 3.37 11.09 14.49
CA ARG A 227 2.52 12.30 14.54
C ARG A 227 1.22 12.13 13.79
N THR A 228 1.26 11.43 12.64
CA THR A 228 0.05 11.18 11.85
C THR A 228 -0.93 10.31 12.62
N LEU A 229 -0.45 9.23 13.26
CA LEU A 229 -1.26 8.35 14.10
C LEU A 229 -1.81 9.10 15.32
N SER A 230 -0.97 9.85 16.06
CA SER A 230 -1.43 10.66 17.17
C SER A 230 -2.58 11.59 16.78
N ARG A 231 -2.43 12.25 15.63
CA ARG A 231 -3.46 13.15 15.12
C ARG A 231 -4.71 12.41 14.62
N LEU A 232 -4.55 11.24 13.99
CA LEU A 232 -5.67 10.36 13.63
C LEU A 232 -6.50 10.03 14.88
N HIS A 233 -5.82 9.61 15.97
CA HIS A 233 -6.48 9.27 17.22
C HIS A 233 -7.15 10.48 17.91
N GLU A 234 -6.49 11.63 17.91
CA GLU A 234 -7.05 12.87 18.49
C GLU A 234 -8.30 13.35 17.75
N CYS A 235 -8.30 13.30 16.41
CA CYS A 235 -9.37 13.88 15.59
C CYS A 235 -10.49 12.89 15.26
N TYR A 236 -10.15 11.61 15.07
CA TYR A 236 -11.07 10.61 14.54
C TYR A 236 -11.20 9.37 15.43
N GLY A 237 -10.40 9.23 16.46
CA GLY A 237 -10.38 8.10 17.37
C GLY A 237 -9.62 6.89 16.84
N THR A 238 -10.11 6.22 15.81
CA THR A 238 -9.50 5.02 15.24
C THR A 238 -9.46 5.07 13.71
N ALA A 239 -8.67 4.21 13.09
CA ALA A 239 -8.69 4.05 11.64
C ALA A 239 -10.08 3.64 11.13
N ARG A 240 -10.80 2.80 11.89
CA ARG A 240 -12.19 2.42 11.57
C ARG A 240 -13.12 3.62 11.61
N ALA A 241 -13.08 4.41 12.68
CA ALA A 241 -13.93 5.59 12.81
C ALA A 241 -13.65 6.62 11.71
N TYR A 242 -12.39 6.85 11.36
CA TYR A 242 -12.02 7.69 10.22
C TYR A 242 -12.65 7.16 8.90
N LEU A 243 -12.46 5.89 8.61
CA LEU A 243 -12.95 5.30 7.36
C LEU A 243 -14.49 5.28 7.30
N GLN A 244 -15.15 4.95 8.40
CA GLN A 244 -16.61 4.84 8.46
C GLN A 244 -17.29 6.22 8.52
N ASP A 245 -16.91 7.03 9.50
CA ASP A 245 -17.69 8.21 9.87
C ASP A 245 -17.25 9.46 9.09
N TYR A 246 -16.00 9.51 8.64
CA TYR A 246 -15.46 10.66 7.92
C TYR A 246 -15.27 10.37 6.41
N ALA A 247 -14.70 9.23 6.04
CA ALA A 247 -14.54 8.86 4.64
C ALA A 247 -15.81 8.23 4.02
N GLY A 248 -16.78 7.80 4.84
CA GLY A 248 -18.07 7.27 4.38
C GLY A 248 -18.02 5.85 3.86
N CYS A 249 -17.08 5.02 4.35
CA CYS A 249 -17.02 3.61 4.01
C CYS A 249 -18.17 2.85 4.70
N GLU A 250 -18.81 1.94 3.97
CA GLU A 250 -19.81 1.03 4.54
C GLU A 250 -19.21 0.12 5.61
N PRO A 251 -19.84 -0.04 6.81
CA PRO A 251 -19.30 -0.89 7.87
C PRO A 251 -18.99 -2.32 7.41
N ALA A 252 -19.87 -2.92 6.62
CA ALA A 252 -19.68 -4.26 6.08
C ALA A 252 -18.46 -4.39 5.16
N LEU A 253 -18.10 -3.34 4.41
CA LEU A 253 -16.85 -3.28 3.64
C LEU A 253 -15.64 -3.35 4.57
N LEU A 254 -15.64 -2.54 5.61
CA LEU A 254 -14.53 -2.49 6.58
C LEU A 254 -14.36 -3.83 7.31
N ASP A 255 -15.47 -4.50 7.64
CA ASP A 255 -15.46 -5.84 8.25
C ASP A 255 -14.81 -6.86 7.31
N ARG A 256 -15.16 -6.87 6.01
CA ARG A 256 -14.54 -7.77 5.03
C ARG A 256 -13.04 -7.49 4.87
N LEU A 257 -12.63 -6.23 4.76
CA LEU A 257 -11.20 -5.88 4.64
C LEU A 257 -10.40 -6.30 5.89
N ALA A 258 -10.96 -6.05 7.08
CA ALA A 258 -10.35 -6.48 8.33
C ALA A 258 -10.25 -8.01 8.43
N ALA A 259 -11.33 -8.73 8.08
CA ALA A 259 -11.38 -10.18 8.07
C ALA A 259 -10.33 -10.78 7.10
N ARG A 260 -10.20 -10.21 5.90
CA ARG A 260 -9.18 -10.64 4.92
C ARG A 260 -7.76 -10.44 5.46
N LEU A 261 -7.48 -9.32 6.09
CA LEU A 261 -6.17 -9.06 6.65
C LEU A 261 -5.89 -9.89 7.90
N ARG A 262 -6.92 -10.24 8.67
CA ARG A 262 -6.82 -11.15 9.83
C ARG A 262 -6.79 -12.64 9.44
N GLY A 263 -7.04 -12.97 8.17
CA GLY A 263 -7.00 -14.35 7.68
C GLY A 263 -8.15 -15.23 8.19
N SER A 264 -9.36 -14.68 8.30
CA SER A 264 -10.52 -15.50 8.66
C SER A 264 -10.80 -16.55 7.56
N ASP A 265 -11.20 -17.77 7.96
CA ASP A 265 -11.42 -18.89 7.02
C ASP A 265 -12.43 -18.57 5.92
N GLU A 266 -13.48 -17.81 6.21
CA GLU A 266 -14.44 -17.32 5.21
C GLU A 266 -13.80 -16.38 4.18
N ALA A 267 -12.95 -15.46 4.63
CA ALA A 267 -12.27 -14.52 3.76
C ALA A 267 -11.22 -15.21 2.87
N LEU A 268 -10.56 -16.23 3.38
CA LEU A 268 -9.61 -17.06 2.62
C LEU A 268 -10.33 -17.98 1.62
N ALA A 269 -11.52 -18.49 1.94
CA ALA A 269 -12.35 -19.29 1.02
C ALA A 269 -12.88 -18.46 -0.15
N ALA A 270 -13.29 -17.23 0.08
CA ALA A 270 -13.77 -16.30 -0.96
C ALA A 270 -12.64 -15.76 -1.86
N ALA A 271 -11.38 -15.90 -1.43
CA ALA A 271 -10.18 -15.41 -2.14
C ALA A 271 -9.57 -16.48 -3.08
N ARG A 272 -10.02 -17.74 -3.00
CA ARG A 272 -9.58 -18.86 -3.86
C ARG A 272 -10.47 -18.97 -5.10
#